data_a9a2abff21ca02da2d28802b109d09ba
#
_entry.id   a9a2abff21ca02da2d28802b109d09ba
#
_cell.length_a   1.000
_cell.length_b   1.000
_cell.length_c   1.000
_cell.angle_alpha   90.00
_cell.angle_beta   90.00
_cell.angle_gamma   90.00
#
_symmetry.space_group_name_H-M   'P 1'
#
loop_
_entity.id
_entity.type
_entity.pdbx_description
1 polymer ?
#
loop_
_entity_poly.entity_id
_entity_poly.type
_entity_poly.pdbx_seq_one_letter_code
_entity_poly.pdbx_strand_id
1 'polypeptide(L)'
;MALDIDGLYRAVEDSRRNAFETAQAESQRRLRANLSQIQSTYRDSVTQAQNAARISALGQEEKLAAAGLNSGGVYAAPTSGYAETSRIARDNSLRSNLNALSARRLEQEQAAHSTSSTEIAQASQDYWNSIADLRTNLAQAKTDQYNADRSYELSVKRYQASQYQTAYSQAMQRWQTYGYVLPADAAILGVKAGTQTADKAYKEAQLALSRWKALLP
;
A
#
# COMPACT_ATOMS: atom_id res chain seq x y z
N MET A 1 7.03 -6.75 -26.85
CA MET A 1 6.39 -5.66 -26.08
C MET A 1 6.83 -5.83 -24.64
N ALA A 2 7.70 -4.96 -24.14
CA ALA A 2 8.10 -5.03 -22.72
C ALA A 2 6.93 -4.62 -21.85
N LEU A 3 6.64 -5.40 -20.80
CA LEU A 3 5.59 -5.09 -19.84
C LEU A 3 6.03 -3.85 -19.05
N ASP A 4 5.20 -2.81 -19.02
CA ASP A 4 5.46 -1.62 -18.19
C ASP A 4 5.13 -1.92 -16.72
N ILE A 5 6.06 -2.62 -16.06
CA ILE A 5 5.93 -3.01 -14.65
C ILE A 5 5.82 -1.75 -13.77
N ASP A 6 6.62 -0.72 -14.03
CA ASP A 6 6.61 0.51 -13.22
C ASP A 6 5.28 1.25 -13.33
N GLY A 7 4.67 1.32 -14.52
CA GLY A 7 3.35 1.92 -14.73
C GLY A 7 2.25 1.18 -13.97
N LEU A 8 2.26 -0.14 -14.00
CA LEU A 8 1.29 -0.96 -13.25
C LEU A 8 1.42 -0.76 -11.73
N TYR A 9 2.65 -0.74 -11.21
CA TYR A 9 2.87 -0.55 -9.78
C TYR A 9 2.47 0.85 -9.30
N ARG A 10 2.73 1.91 -10.09
CA ARG A 10 2.24 3.27 -9.80
C ARG A 10 0.72 3.34 -9.74
N ALA A 11 0.03 2.72 -10.68
CA ALA A 11 -1.44 2.69 -10.68
C ALA A 11 -2.00 2.01 -9.42
N VAL A 12 -1.36 0.94 -8.95
CA VAL A 12 -1.74 0.26 -7.70
C VAL A 12 -1.44 1.15 -6.48
N GLU A 13 -0.28 1.83 -6.45
CA GLU A 13 0.07 2.77 -5.36
C GLU A 13 -0.93 3.92 -5.27
N ASP A 14 -1.32 4.52 -6.39
CA ASP A 14 -2.32 5.58 -6.44
C ASP A 14 -3.70 5.09 -5.98
N SER A 15 -4.10 3.88 -6.38
CA SER A 15 -5.35 3.26 -5.91
C SER A 15 -5.36 3.06 -4.39
N ARG A 16 -4.26 2.60 -3.81
CA ARG A 16 -4.13 2.41 -2.36
C ARG A 16 -4.12 3.74 -1.60
N ARG A 17 -3.47 4.77 -2.15
CA ARG A 17 -3.51 6.12 -1.60
C ARG A 17 -4.93 6.66 -1.57
N ASN A 18 -5.67 6.56 -2.67
CA ASN A 18 -7.05 7.00 -2.76
C ASN A 18 -7.96 6.26 -1.76
N ALA A 19 -7.74 4.95 -1.56
CA ALA A 19 -8.47 4.16 -0.56
C ALA A 19 -8.19 4.65 0.87
N PHE A 20 -6.93 4.93 1.20
CA PHE A 20 -6.54 5.49 2.49
C PHE A 20 -7.16 6.89 2.74
N GLU A 21 -7.07 7.80 1.77
CA GLU A 21 -7.65 9.13 1.85
C GLU A 21 -9.18 9.07 2.02
N THR A 22 -9.83 8.14 1.33
CA THR A 22 -11.28 7.89 1.48
C THR A 22 -11.62 7.39 2.88
N ALA A 23 -10.88 6.42 3.41
CA ALA A 23 -11.08 5.89 4.75
C ALA A 23 -10.88 6.99 5.82
N GLN A 24 -9.87 7.84 5.67
CA GLN A 24 -9.63 8.98 6.54
C GLN A 24 -10.78 9.99 6.49
N ALA A 25 -11.25 10.33 5.30
CA ALA A 25 -12.37 11.25 5.13
C ALA A 25 -13.68 10.70 5.73
N GLU A 26 -13.92 9.41 5.59
CA GLU A 26 -15.10 8.75 6.18
C GLU A 26 -15.02 8.71 7.70
N SER A 27 -13.87 8.40 8.31
CA SER A 27 -13.69 8.44 9.75
C SER A 27 -13.94 9.85 10.30
N GLN A 28 -13.43 10.88 9.63
CA GLN A 28 -13.68 12.27 10.01
C GLN A 28 -15.16 12.67 9.86
N ARG A 29 -15.85 12.19 8.83
CA ARG A 29 -17.32 12.43 8.69
C ARG A 29 -18.10 11.76 9.81
N ARG A 30 -17.77 10.51 10.13
CA ARG A 30 -18.39 9.79 11.27
C ARG A 30 -18.15 10.50 12.58
N LEU A 31 -16.92 10.97 12.82
CA LEU A 31 -16.60 11.76 14.01
C LEU A 31 -17.48 13.01 14.12
N ARG A 32 -17.58 13.81 13.05
CA ARG A 32 -18.41 15.02 13.04
C ARG A 32 -19.89 14.70 13.29
N ALA A 33 -20.41 13.65 12.69
CA ALA A 33 -21.79 13.22 12.89
C ALA A 33 -22.02 12.80 14.35
N ASN A 34 -21.11 12.01 14.92
CA ASN A 34 -21.18 11.58 16.33
C ASN A 34 -21.12 12.77 17.30
N LEU A 35 -20.20 13.71 17.08
CA LEU A 35 -20.10 14.91 17.91
C LEU A 35 -21.38 15.75 17.84
N SER A 36 -21.96 15.91 16.65
CA SER A 36 -23.24 16.60 16.47
C SER A 36 -24.38 15.90 17.21
N GLN A 37 -24.44 14.58 17.14
CA GLN A 37 -25.43 13.78 17.86
C GLN A 37 -25.27 13.89 19.39
N ILE A 38 -24.03 13.80 19.88
CA ILE A 38 -23.70 13.95 21.32
C ILE A 38 -24.16 15.34 21.81
N GLN A 39 -23.86 16.39 21.02
CA GLN A 39 -24.24 17.76 21.36
C GLN A 39 -25.76 17.95 21.35
N SER A 40 -26.49 17.37 20.40
CA SER A 40 -27.96 17.40 20.36
C SER A 40 -28.55 16.70 21.58
N THR A 41 -28.11 15.46 21.83
CA THR A 41 -28.56 14.68 22.97
C THR A 41 -28.29 15.37 24.32
N TYR A 42 -27.13 16.02 24.45
CA TYR A 42 -26.80 16.81 25.64
C TYR A 42 -27.77 18.00 25.82
N ARG A 43 -28.04 18.78 24.74
CA ARG A 43 -28.99 19.91 24.79
C ARG A 43 -30.39 19.45 25.21
N ASP A 44 -30.87 18.36 24.61
CA ASP A 44 -32.17 17.79 24.92
C ASP A 44 -32.24 17.33 26.39
N SER A 45 -31.18 16.67 26.88
CA SER A 45 -31.08 16.20 28.26
C SER A 45 -31.03 17.38 29.26
N VAL A 46 -30.30 18.45 28.94
CA VAL A 46 -30.27 19.69 29.73
C VAL A 46 -31.66 20.32 29.80
N THR A 47 -32.35 20.43 28.67
CA THR A 47 -33.70 20.98 28.57
C THR A 47 -34.68 20.15 29.41
N GLN A 48 -34.60 18.81 29.30
CA GLN A 48 -35.42 17.91 30.12
C GLN A 48 -35.15 18.07 31.63
N ALA A 49 -33.86 18.14 32.02
CA ALA A 49 -33.50 18.34 33.44
C ALA A 49 -34.00 19.68 33.97
N GLN A 50 -33.92 20.76 33.20
CA GLN A 50 -34.44 22.08 33.55
C GLN A 50 -35.97 22.08 33.67
N ASN A 51 -36.66 21.44 32.71
CA ASN A 51 -38.14 21.35 32.75
C ASN A 51 -38.60 20.52 33.91
N ALA A 52 -37.94 19.38 34.21
CA ALA A 52 -38.23 18.55 35.39
C ALA A 52 -38.03 19.32 36.71
N ALA A 53 -36.94 20.10 36.79
CA ALA A 53 -36.69 20.95 37.96
C ALA A 53 -37.77 22.04 38.12
N ARG A 54 -38.22 22.65 37.02
CA ARG A 54 -39.28 23.65 36.99
C ARG A 54 -40.62 23.06 37.43
N ILE A 55 -41.01 21.91 36.91
CA ILE A 55 -42.23 21.19 37.32
C ILE A 55 -42.18 20.83 38.82
N SER A 56 -41.01 20.31 39.27
CA SER A 56 -40.80 20.04 40.68
C SER A 56 -40.90 21.29 41.55
N ALA A 57 -40.42 22.46 41.05
CA ALA A 57 -40.55 23.73 41.76
C ALA A 57 -42.02 24.13 41.95
N LEU A 58 -42.80 24.10 40.82
CA LEU A 58 -44.23 24.43 40.89
C LEU A 58 -45.02 23.53 41.82
N GLY A 59 -44.80 22.21 41.78
CA GLY A 59 -45.45 21.26 42.66
C GLY A 59 -45.07 21.44 44.13
N GLN A 60 -43.84 21.92 44.42
CA GLN A 60 -43.47 22.28 45.79
C GLN A 60 -44.12 23.60 46.25
N GLU A 61 -44.16 24.60 45.36
CA GLU A 61 -44.86 25.88 45.66
C GLU A 61 -46.33 25.65 45.93
N GLU A 62 -47.01 24.78 45.17
CA GLU A 62 -48.39 24.41 45.40
C GLU A 62 -48.57 23.69 46.79
N LYS A 63 -47.68 22.79 47.15
CA LYS A 63 -47.70 22.11 48.43
C LYS A 63 -47.44 23.06 49.59
N LEU A 64 -46.52 23.99 49.47
CA LEU A 64 -46.24 25.02 50.46
C LEU A 64 -47.42 26.00 50.59
N ALA A 65 -48.09 26.38 49.50
CA ALA A 65 -49.28 27.19 49.51
C ALA A 65 -50.44 26.47 50.19
N ALA A 66 -50.68 25.19 49.90
CA ALA A 66 -51.72 24.36 50.56
C ALA A 66 -51.48 24.18 52.08
N ALA A 67 -50.19 24.14 52.50
CA ALA A 67 -49.78 24.09 53.88
C ALA A 67 -49.77 25.47 54.56
N GLY A 68 -50.16 26.54 53.91
CA GLY A 68 -50.13 27.91 54.45
C GLY A 68 -48.73 28.47 54.71
N LEU A 69 -47.70 27.84 54.11
CA LEU A 69 -46.27 28.20 54.29
C LEU A 69 -45.73 29.05 53.17
N ASN A 70 -46.55 29.34 52.16
CA ASN A 70 -46.18 30.19 51.01
C ASN A 70 -46.77 31.59 51.20
N SER A 71 -45.97 32.50 51.74
CA SER A 71 -46.39 33.88 51.94
C SER A 71 -46.12 34.71 50.71
N GLY A 72 -47.11 34.78 49.80
CA GLY A 72 -47.17 35.69 48.67
C GLY A 72 -48.09 36.89 48.85
N GLY A 73 -48.45 37.22 50.06
CA GLY A 73 -49.36 38.33 50.37
C GLY A 73 -48.65 39.57 50.97
N VAL A 74 -49.36 40.67 51.07
CA VAL A 74 -48.90 42.01 51.56
C VAL A 74 -48.41 41.91 53.04
N TYR A 75 -48.65 40.83 53.73
CA TYR A 75 -48.09 40.46 55.03
C TYR A 75 -47.20 39.22 54.87
N ALA A 76 -46.00 39.43 54.29
CA ALA A 76 -45.01 38.38 54.13
C ALA A 76 -44.60 37.85 55.55
N ALA A 77 -45.12 36.72 55.95
CA ALA A 77 -44.49 35.94 57.03
C ALA A 77 -43.09 35.53 56.57
N PRO A 78 -42.10 35.50 57.48
CA PRO A 78 -40.77 35.06 57.11
C PRO A 78 -40.85 33.66 56.47
N THR A 79 -40.23 33.50 55.28
CA THR A 79 -40.18 32.19 54.63
C THR A 79 -39.74 31.12 55.59
N SER A 80 -40.52 30.06 55.75
CA SER A 80 -40.19 29.01 56.73
C SER A 80 -38.83 28.45 56.37
N GLY A 81 -37.96 28.15 57.33
CA GLY A 81 -36.66 27.51 57.07
C GLY A 81 -36.75 26.23 56.22
N TYR A 82 -37.93 25.56 56.34
CA TYR A 82 -38.22 24.40 55.47
C TYR A 82 -38.36 24.75 54.00
N ALA A 83 -39.05 25.87 53.66
CA ALA A 83 -39.21 26.29 52.29
C ALA A 83 -37.86 26.65 51.65
N GLU A 84 -36.99 27.34 52.39
CA GLU A 84 -35.67 27.71 51.92
C GLU A 84 -34.75 26.49 51.78
N THR A 85 -34.75 25.58 52.75
CA THR A 85 -33.99 24.31 52.66
C THR A 85 -34.43 23.48 51.47
N SER A 86 -35.72 23.40 51.17
CA SER A 86 -36.26 22.68 50.00
C SER A 86 -35.83 23.29 48.69
N ARG A 87 -35.77 24.65 48.59
CA ARG A 87 -35.24 25.34 47.42
C ARG A 87 -33.77 25.06 47.17
N ILE A 88 -32.96 25.16 48.24
CA ILE A 88 -31.51 24.88 48.16
C ILE A 88 -31.27 23.42 47.77
N ALA A 89 -32.00 22.47 48.34
CA ALA A 89 -31.86 21.05 47.97
C ALA A 89 -32.18 20.79 46.50
N ARG A 90 -33.25 21.39 45.98
CA ARG A 90 -33.61 21.29 44.55
C ARG A 90 -32.55 21.90 43.65
N ASP A 91 -32.06 23.12 43.97
CA ASP A 91 -31.06 23.79 43.16
C ASP A 91 -29.73 23.02 43.15
N ASN A 92 -29.35 22.44 44.26
CA ASN A 92 -28.19 21.55 44.34
C ASN A 92 -28.38 20.28 43.50
N SER A 93 -29.59 19.68 43.55
CA SER A 93 -29.93 18.51 42.72
C SER A 93 -29.85 18.84 41.22
N LEU A 94 -30.40 19.99 40.80
CA LEU A 94 -30.30 20.44 39.39
C LEU A 94 -28.84 20.65 38.98
N ARG A 95 -28.04 21.35 39.81
CA ARG A 95 -26.61 21.56 39.53
C ARG A 95 -25.86 20.26 39.42
N SER A 96 -26.11 19.30 40.34
CA SER A 96 -25.52 17.97 40.31
C SER A 96 -25.85 17.23 39.00
N ASN A 97 -27.14 17.27 38.61
CA ASN A 97 -27.59 16.65 37.35
C ASN A 97 -26.93 17.28 36.12
N LEU A 98 -26.84 18.62 36.04
CA LEU A 98 -26.19 19.33 34.92
C LEU A 98 -24.70 19.03 34.86
N ASN A 99 -24.03 18.94 36.02
CA ASN A 99 -22.61 18.54 36.09
C ASN A 99 -22.40 17.10 35.58
N ALA A 100 -23.28 16.17 35.98
CA ALA A 100 -23.24 14.79 35.53
C ALA A 100 -23.48 14.69 34.00
N LEU A 101 -24.42 15.45 33.47
CA LEU A 101 -24.65 15.53 31.99
C LEU A 101 -23.43 16.09 31.25
N SER A 102 -22.80 17.15 31.79
CA SER A 102 -21.57 17.71 31.22
C SER A 102 -20.42 16.72 31.25
N ALA A 103 -20.22 15.99 32.33
CA ALA A 103 -19.20 14.97 32.46
C ALA A 103 -19.41 13.83 31.42
N ARG A 104 -20.65 13.31 31.32
CA ARG A 104 -21.01 12.31 30.29
C ARG A 104 -20.77 12.80 28.88
N ARG A 105 -21.11 14.05 28.57
CA ARG A 105 -20.84 14.61 27.26
C ARG A 105 -19.35 14.60 26.94
N LEU A 106 -18.50 15.08 27.87
CA LEU A 106 -17.05 15.10 27.69
C LEU A 106 -16.47 13.69 27.51
N GLU A 107 -16.94 12.72 28.30
CA GLU A 107 -16.55 11.32 28.16
C GLU A 107 -16.91 10.75 26.78
N GLN A 108 -18.13 11.02 26.30
CA GLN A 108 -18.57 10.59 24.96
C GLN A 108 -17.80 11.28 23.84
N GLU A 109 -17.52 12.58 23.94
CA GLU A 109 -16.69 13.32 22.98
C GLU A 109 -15.27 12.74 22.94
N GLN A 110 -14.64 12.46 24.11
CA GLN A 110 -13.32 11.84 24.18
C GLN A 110 -13.31 10.43 23.58
N ALA A 111 -14.33 9.62 23.85
CA ALA A 111 -14.48 8.29 23.26
C ALA A 111 -14.62 8.36 21.73
N ALA A 112 -15.43 9.30 21.23
CA ALA A 112 -15.58 9.50 19.77
C ALA A 112 -14.26 9.93 19.11
N HIS A 113 -13.51 10.83 19.72
CA HIS A 113 -12.19 11.23 19.24
C HIS A 113 -11.17 10.08 19.27
N SER A 114 -11.15 9.32 20.36
CA SER A 114 -10.27 8.15 20.50
C SER A 114 -10.57 7.10 19.45
N THR A 115 -11.84 6.78 19.21
CA THR A 115 -12.27 5.83 18.16
C THR A 115 -11.81 6.28 16.78
N SER A 116 -12.08 7.54 16.42
CA SER A 116 -11.65 8.08 15.10
C SER A 116 -10.13 8.09 14.95
N SER A 117 -9.40 8.45 16.00
CA SER A 117 -7.92 8.42 16.00
C SER A 117 -7.40 7.00 15.79
N THR A 118 -7.99 6.00 16.44
CA THR A 118 -7.61 4.59 16.28
C THR A 118 -7.91 4.09 14.88
N GLU A 119 -9.08 4.40 14.33
CA GLU A 119 -9.44 4.05 12.95
C GLU A 119 -8.45 4.63 11.92
N ILE A 120 -8.09 5.91 12.07
CA ILE A 120 -7.13 6.57 11.19
C ILE A 120 -5.73 5.97 11.35
N ALA A 121 -5.30 5.68 12.56
CA ALA A 121 -3.99 5.06 12.83
C ALA A 121 -3.92 3.67 12.20
N GLN A 122 -4.96 2.86 12.33
CA GLN A 122 -5.04 1.54 11.72
C GLN A 122 -5.04 1.61 10.20
N ALA A 123 -5.86 2.47 9.60
CA ALA A 123 -5.87 2.68 8.16
C ALA A 123 -4.50 3.14 7.63
N SER A 124 -3.79 3.99 8.38
CA SER A 124 -2.43 4.43 8.07
C SER A 124 -1.43 3.25 8.11
N GLN A 125 -1.50 2.41 9.13
CA GLN A 125 -0.64 1.24 9.25
C GLN A 125 -0.88 0.25 8.11
N ASP A 126 -2.14 -0.04 7.79
CA ASP A 126 -2.52 -0.93 6.69
C ASP A 126 -2.04 -0.38 5.34
N TYR A 127 -2.14 0.93 5.12
CA TYR A 127 -1.60 1.60 3.94
C TYR A 127 -0.09 1.39 3.84
N TRP A 128 0.67 1.72 4.89
CA TRP A 128 2.13 1.60 4.85
C TRP A 128 2.62 0.16 4.70
N ASN A 129 1.97 -0.80 5.36
CA ASN A 129 2.24 -2.22 5.17
C ASN A 129 2.02 -2.63 3.71
N SER A 130 0.89 -2.20 3.14
CA SER A 130 0.56 -2.50 1.75
C SER A 130 1.52 -1.87 0.73
N ILE A 131 2.09 -0.69 1.04
CA ILE A 131 3.13 -0.06 0.21
C ILE A 131 4.47 -0.79 0.35
N ALA A 132 4.83 -1.25 1.54
CA ALA A 132 6.04 -2.05 1.76
C ALA A 132 5.98 -3.37 0.96
N ASP A 133 4.85 -4.08 1.01
CA ASP A 133 4.62 -5.31 0.25
C ASP A 133 4.68 -5.03 -1.27
N LEU A 134 4.06 -3.94 -1.71
CA LEU A 134 4.09 -3.53 -3.11
C LEU A 134 5.52 -3.30 -3.60
N ARG A 135 6.35 -2.60 -2.82
CA ARG A 135 7.76 -2.33 -3.16
C ARG A 135 8.60 -3.60 -3.20
N THR A 136 8.36 -4.53 -2.27
CA THR A 136 9.02 -5.84 -2.25
C THR A 136 8.67 -6.64 -3.51
N ASN A 137 7.38 -6.68 -3.87
CA ASN A 137 6.92 -7.36 -5.07
C ASN A 137 7.46 -6.70 -6.36
N LEU A 138 7.58 -5.37 -6.40
CA LEU A 138 8.20 -4.65 -7.53
C LEU A 138 9.68 -5.02 -7.67
N ALA A 139 10.43 -5.05 -6.56
CA ALA A 139 11.84 -5.44 -6.59
C ALA A 139 12.01 -6.88 -7.10
N GLN A 140 11.16 -7.80 -6.65
CA GLN A 140 11.15 -9.17 -7.13
C GLN A 140 10.83 -9.25 -8.62
N ALA A 141 9.76 -8.59 -9.08
CA ALA A 141 9.36 -8.57 -10.48
C ALA A 141 10.48 -8.02 -11.40
N LYS A 142 11.19 -6.96 -10.98
CA LYS A 142 12.35 -6.43 -11.71
C LYS A 142 13.52 -7.41 -11.74
N THR A 143 13.78 -8.10 -10.66
CA THR A 143 14.81 -9.13 -10.60
C THR A 143 14.48 -10.30 -11.53
N ASP A 144 13.24 -10.75 -11.55
CA ASP A 144 12.78 -11.83 -12.42
C ASP A 144 12.85 -11.43 -13.89
N GLN A 145 12.47 -10.20 -14.23
CA GLN A 145 12.61 -9.66 -15.57
C GLN A 145 14.08 -9.62 -16.00
N TYR A 146 14.98 -9.09 -15.17
CA TYR A 146 16.41 -9.06 -15.44
C TYR A 146 16.98 -10.46 -15.69
N ASN A 147 16.61 -11.43 -14.85
CA ASN A 147 17.06 -12.82 -14.99
C ASN A 147 16.52 -13.47 -16.28
N ALA A 148 15.27 -13.18 -16.65
CA ALA A 148 14.68 -13.66 -17.90
C ALA A 148 15.42 -13.08 -19.12
N ASP A 149 15.68 -11.77 -19.15
CA ASP A 149 16.40 -11.10 -20.23
C ASP A 149 17.82 -11.64 -20.36
N ARG A 150 18.53 -11.81 -19.24
CA ARG A 150 19.87 -12.41 -19.22
C ARG A 150 19.88 -13.87 -19.72
N SER A 151 18.89 -14.64 -19.32
CA SER A 151 18.73 -16.04 -19.79
C SER A 151 18.49 -16.09 -21.31
N TYR A 152 17.65 -15.19 -21.81
CA TYR A 152 17.40 -15.05 -23.25
C TYR A 152 18.68 -14.68 -24.01
N GLU A 153 19.43 -13.67 -23.56
CA GLU A 153 20.71 -13.28 -24.17
C GLU A 153 21.71 -14.45 -24.21
N LEU A 154 21.82 -15.18 -23.10
CA LEU A 154 22.70 -16.36 -23.03
C LEU A 154 22.24 -17.46 -24.00
N SER A 155 20.94 -17.67 -24.13
CA SER A 155 20.41 -18.65 -25.09
C SER A 155 20.71 -18.26 -26.53
N VAL A 156 20.57 -16.99 -26.87
CA VAL A 156 20.93 -16.45 -28.20
C VAL A 156 22.44 -16.63 -28.49
N LYS A 157 23.30 -16.29 -27.51
CA LYS A 157 24.75 -16.48 -27.65
C LYS A 157 25.14 -17.96 -27.83
N ARG A 158 24.51 -18.85 -27.07
CA ARG A 158 24.73 -20.32 -27.19
C ARG A 158 24.26 -20.81 -28.55
N TYR A 159 23.12 -20.35 -29.04
CA TYR A 159 22.63 -20.70 -30.36
C TYR A 159 23.60 -20.23 -31.48
N GLN A 160 24.08 -18.99 -31.42
CA GLN A 160 25.06 -18.45 -32.35
C GLN A 160 26.40 -19.24 -32.33
N ALA A 161 26.88 -19.55 -31.10
CA ALA A 161 28.09 -20.37 -30.96
C ALA A 161 27.91 -21.77 -31.52
N SER A 162 26.75 -22.41 -31.31
CA SER A 162 26.42 -23.71 -31.90
C SER A 162 26.37 -23.67 -33.42
N GLN A 163 25.77 -22.63 -34.02
CA GLN A 163 25.75 -22.42 -35.47
C GLN A 163 27.15 -22.26 -36.03
N TYR A 164 27.99 -21.44 -35.37
CA TYR A 164 29.39 -21.26 -35.75
C TYR A 164 30.18 -22.58 -35.65
N GLN A 165 30.02 -23.33 -34.56
CA GLN A 165 30.69 -24.62 -34.38
C GLN A 165 30.27 -25.64 -35.45
N THR A 166 29.00 -25.68 -35.80
CA THR A 166 28.50 -26.54 -36.90
C THR A 166 29.09 -26.13 -38.24
N ALA A 167 29.09 -24.83 -38.55
CA ALA A 167 29.68 -24.32 -39.79
C ALA A 167 31.18 -24.59 -39.84
N TYR A 168 31.90 -24.40 -38.73
CA TYR A 168 33.32 -24.70 -38.62
C TYR A 168 33.62 -26.19 -38.85
N SER A 169 32.85 -27.07 -38.18
CA SER A 169 33.01 -28.51 -38.33
C SER A 169 32.79 -28.98 -39.78
N GLN A 170 31.76 -28.43 -40.45
CA GLN A 170 31.48 -28.73 -41.84
C GLN A 170 32.59 -28.20 -42.78
N ALA A 171 33.10 -27.00 -42.53
CA ALA A 171 34.20 -26.43 -43.30
C ALA A 171 35.49 -27.27 -43.12
N MET A 172 35.79 -27.69 -41.89
CA MET A 172 36.92 -28.59 -41.63
C MET A 172 36.77 -29.94 -42.34
N GLN A 173 35.57 -30.52 -42.31
CA GLN A 173 35.31 -31.79 -43.01
C GLN A 173 35.47 -31.65 -44.53
N ARG A 174 34.98 -30.54 -45.12
CA ARG A 174 35.21 -30.23 -46.56
C ARG A 174 36.70 -30.04 -46.86
N TRP A 175 37.43 -29.28 -46.01
CA TRP A 175 38.89 -29.12 -46.18
C TRP A 175 39.63 -30.44 -46.18
N GLN A 176 39.31 -31.35 -45.26
CA GLN A 176 39.91 -32.71 -45.23
C GLN A 176 39.56 -33.51 -46.48
N THR A 177 38.30 -33.43 -46.96
CA THR A 177 37.82 -34.20 -48.10
C THR A 177 38.45 -33.71 -49.43
N TYR A 178 38.48 -32.40 -49.65
CA TYR A 178 39.01 -31.83 -50.88
C TYR A 178 40.52 -31.60 -50.84
N GLY A 179 41.12 -31.59 -49.67
CA GLY A 179 42.54 -31.33 -49.44
C GLY A 179 42.98 -29.87 -49.62
N TYR A 180 42.04 -28.93 -49.79
CA TYR A 180 42.29 -27.50 -49.86
C TYR A 180 41.06 -26.73 -49.34
N VAL A 181 41.31 -25.55 -48.80
CA VAL A 181 40.25 -24.65 -48.28
C VAL A 181 39.46 -24.03 -49.41
N LEU A 182 38.14 -24.24 -49.41
CA LEU A 182 37.23 -23.60 -50.36
C LEU A 182 37.10 -22.11 -50.05
N PRO A 183 36.87 -21.24 -51.07
CA PRO A 183 36.68 -19.80 -50.86
C PRO A 183 35.56 -19.46 -49.85
N ALA A 184 34.48 -20.23 -49.89
CA ALA A 184 33.35 -20.06 -48.97
C ALA A 184 33.69 -20.40 -47.50
N ASP A 185 34.67 -21.30 -47.26
CA ASP A 185 35.05 -21.75 -45.93
C ASP A 185 36.24 -20.96 -45.34
N ALA A 186 36.91 -20.15 -46.17
CA ALA A 186 38.12 -19.41 -45.79
C ALA A 186 37.90 -18.49 -44.59
N ALA A 187 36.78 -17.74 -44.59
CA ALA A 187 36.42 -16.83 -43.49
C ALA A 187 36.06 -17.58 -42.20
N ILE A 188 35.39 -18.73 -42.28
CA ILE A 188 34.97 -19.55 -41.17
C ILE A 188 36.17 -20.22 -40.49
N LEU A 189 37.12 -20.72 -41.28
CA LEU A 189 38.33 -21.39 -40.82
C LEU A 189 39.46 -20.42 -40.43
N GLY A 190 39.36 -19.13 -40.78
CA GLY A 190 40.40 -18.12 -40.49
C GLY A 190 41.68 -18.34 -41.31
N VAL A 191 41.60 -19.04 -42.47
CA VAL A 191 42.74 -19.35 -43.33
C VAL A 191 42.45 -18.91 -44.76
N LYS A 192 43.49 -18.73 -45.60
CA LYS A 192 43.33 -18.32 -47.00
C LYS A 192 42.68 -19.42 -47.83
N ALA A 193 41.85 -19.05 -48.77
CA ALA A 193 41.32 -19.96 -49.77
C ALA A 193 42.49 -20.65 -50.55
N GLY A 194 42.33 -21.92 -50.81
CA GLY A 194 43.37 -22.70 -51.49
C GLY A 194 44.46 -23.27 -50.55
N THR A 195 44.46 -22.95 -49.23
CA THR A 195 45.40 -23.55 -48.29
C THR A 195 45.19 -25.08 -48.28
N GLN A 196 46.26 -25.81 -48.55
CA GLN A 196 46.22 -27.28 -48.64
C GLN A 196 46.29 -27.93 -47.26
N THR A 197 45.69 -29.11 -47.10
CA THR A 197 45.92 -29.97 -45.91
C THR A 197 47.35 -30.43 -45.91
N ALA A 198 47.93 -30.67 -44.74
CA ALA A 198 49.30 -31.21 -44.56
C ALA A 198 49.51 -32.49 -45.37
N ASP A 199 48.54 -33.43 -45.34
CA ASP A 199 48.61 -34.66 -46.09
C ASP A 199 48.64 -34.51 -47.59
N LYS A 200 47.86 -33.54 -48.10
CA LYS A 200 47.84 -33.27 -49.55
C LYS A 200 49.12 -32.59 -49.98
N ALA A 201 49.60 -31.61 -49.24
CA ALA A 201 50.86 -30.95 -49.47
C ALA A 201 52.03 -31.93 -49.46
N TYR A 202 52.02 -32.88 -48.51
CA TYR A 202 53.03 -33.91 -48.41
C TYR A 202 52.99 -34.88 -49.60
N LYS A 203 51.81 -35.37 -50.02
CA LYS A 203 51.60 -36.21 -51.17
C LYS A 203 52.03 -35.53 -52.50
N GLU A 204 51.67 -34.28 -52.64
CA GLU A 204 52.11 -33.50 -53.83
C GLU A 204 53.60 -33.28 -53.84
N ALA A 205 54.24 -33.01 -52.74
CA ALA A 205 55.68 -32.91 -52.58
C ALA A 205 56.37 -34.23 -52.91
N GLN A 206 55.84 -35.37 -52.44
CA GLN A 206 56.36 -36.69 -52.78
C GLN A 206 56.21 -36.99 -54.28
N LEU A 207 55.06 -36.67 -54.89
CA LEU A 207 54.84 -36.81 -56.33
C LEU A 207 55.77 -35.93 -57.13
N ALA A 208 55.97 -34.68 -56.71
CA ALA A 208 56.94 -33.77 -57.35
C ALA A 208 58.38 -34.32 -57.24
N LEU A 209 58.77 -34.85 -56.12
CA LEU A 209 60.08 -35.48 -55.87
C LEU A 209 60.26 -36.74 -56.74
N SER A 210 59.25 -37.61 -56.82
CA SER A 210 59.30 -38.81 -57.67
C SER A 210 59.41 -38.47 -59.19
N ARG A 211 58.63 -37.46 -59.63
CA ARG A 211 58.75 -36.95 -61.06
C ARG A 211 60.13 -36.35 -61.31
N TRP A 212 60.66 -35.58 -60.36
CA TRP A 212 62.01 -35.03 -60.47
C TRP A 212 63.06 -36.14 -60.54
N LYS A 213 62.97 -37.19 -59.71
CA LYS A 213 63.86 -38.33 -59.78
C LYS A 213 63.77 -39.13 -61.08
N ALA A 214 62.57 -39.20 -61.68
CA ALA A 214 62.41 -39.87 -63.01
C ALA A 214 62.96 -39.07 -64.20
N LEU A 215 63.28 -37.79 -64.00
CA LEU A 215 63.88 -36.90 -65.04
C LEU A 215 65.41 -36.79 -64.90
N LEU A 216 66.00 -37.41 -63.89
CA LEU A 216 67.45 -37.48 -63.74
C LEU A 216 67.99 -38.63 -64.63
N PRO A 217 69.04 -38.39 -65.42
CA PRO A 217 69.62 -39.41 -66.26
C PRO A 217 70.27 -40.53 -65.48
#